data_cf2427e5f6aeef849d8214ad368866c1
#
_entry.id   cf2427e5f6aeef849d8214ad368866c1
#
_cell.length_a   1.000
_cell.length_b   1.000
_cell.length_c   1.000
_cell.angle_alpha   90.00
_cell.angle_beta   90.00
_cell.angle_gamma   90.00
#
_symmetry.space_group_name_H-M   'P 1'
#
loop_
_entity.id
_entity.type
_entity.pdbx_description
1 polymer ?
#
loop_
_entity_poly.entity_id
_entity_poly.type
_entity_poly.pdbx_seq_one_letter_code
_entity_poly.pdbx_strand_id
1 'polypeptide(L)'
;MKKKPFILALSLLPIALVTGCSTKEEHISIQKLENKTYHFEAYKQEIEKRDSEKAKEILKNADWREYVLEKDHPKADFIFYFNDDKNEGNIAVYYVWINPDDHVTELTRDQHKKHVKLNRDDSKTILDLLNE
;
A
#
# COMPACT_ATOMS: atom_id res chain seq x y z
N MET A 1 -16.10 62.60 32.12
CA MET A 1 -16.03 62.05 31.89
C MET A 1 -15.92 61.25 30.90
N LYS A 2 -15.20 60.81 30.29
CA LYS A 2 -15.14 60.07 29.40
C LYS A 2 -14.93 58.81 29.64
N LYS A 3 -15.52 57.92 29.08
CA LYS A 3 -15.41 56.72 29.29
C LYS A 3 -14.67 56.13 28.21
N LYS A 4 -13.81 55.52 28.39
CA LYS A 4 -13.14 54.86 27.53
C LYS A 4 -13.79 53.74 27.06
N PRO A 5 -14.03 53.53 25.87
CA PRO A 5 -14.60 52.33 25.38
C PRO A 5 -13.59 51.26 25.53
N PHE A 6 -13.96 50.41 26.31
CA PHE A 6 -13.14 49.31 26.53
C PHE A 6 -13.24 48.40 25.38
N ILE A 7 -12.34 48.47 24.53
CA ILE A 7 -12.38 47.59 23.48
C ILE A 7 -11.80 46.33 23.94
N LEU A 8 -12.63 45.44 24.22
CA LEU A 8 -12.20 44.17 24.41
C LEU A 8 -11.82 43.67 23.08
N ALA A 9 -10.61 43.69 22.82
CA ALA A 9 -10.13 42.99 21.71
C ALA A 9 -10.30 41.53 22.02
N LEU A 10 -11.41 41.07 21.69
CA LEU A 10 -11.61 39.70 21.76
C LEU A 10 -10.75 39.09 20.67
N SER A 11 -9.62 38.76 21.00
CA SER A 11 -8.84 38.03 20.10
C SER A 11 -9.44 36.65 20.00
N LEU A 12 -10.35 36.58 19.13
CA LEU A 12 -10.76 35.31 18.73
C LEU A 12 -9.62 34.66 18.08
N LEU A 13 -8.97 33.91 18.80
CA LEU A 13 -8.08 32.97 18.23
C LEU A 13 -8.86 32.11 17.32
N PRO A 14 -8.59 32.13 16.07
CA PRO A 14 -9.06 31.05 15.26
C PRO A 14 -8.35 29.85 15.79
N ILE A 15 -9.07 29.10 16.47
CA ILE A 15 -8.65 27.79 16.70
C ILE A 15 -8.52 27.23 15.33
N ALA A 16 -7.33 27.24 14.84
CA ALA A 16 -7.04 26.44 13.74
C ALA A 16 -7.30 25.05 14.21
N LEU A 17 -8.48 24.66 14.03
CA LEU A 17 -8.75 23.28 14.08
C LEU A 17 -7.95 22.70 12.99
N VAL A 18 -6.77 22.39 13.32
CA VAL A 18 -6.13 21.38 12.61
C VAL A 18 -6.98 20.18 12.89
N THR A 19 -8.05 20.12 12.22
CA THR A 19 -8.62 18.85 12.07
C THR A 19 -7.52 18.05 11.50
N GLY A 20 -6.90 17.34 12.32
CA GLY A 20 -5.97 16.41 11.86
C GLY A 20 -6.67 15.71 10.74
N CYS A 21 -6.24 16.00 9.57
CA CYS A 21 -6.54 15.11 8.52
C CYS A 21 -6.20 13.78 9.09
N SER A 22 -7.20 13.02 9.36
CA SER A 22 -6.92 11.66 9.62
C SER A 22 -6.21 11.16 8.41
N THR A 23 -4.93 11.28 8.43
CA THR A 23 -4.11 10.45 7.63
C THR A 23 -4.43 9.09 8.17
N LYS A 24 -5.42 8.48 7.59
CA LYS A 24 -5.65 7.08 7.87
C LYS A 24 -4.42 6.42 7.37
N GLU A 25 -3.57 6.10 8.32
CA GLU A 25 -2.40 5.32 8.05
C GLU A 25 -2.87 4.05 7.39
N GLU A 26 -2.48 3.88 6.16
CA GLU A 26 -2.79 2.65 5.48
C GLU A 26 -1.76 1.63 5.91
N HIS A 27 -2.26 0.50 6.39
CA HIS A 27 -1.40 -0.58 6.81
C HIS A 27 -1.28 -1.60 5.70
N ILE A 28 -0.08 -2.08 5.51
CA ILE A 28 0.17 -3.15 4.56
C ILE A 28 0.78 -4.33 5.30
N SER A 29 0.27 -5.49 5.02
CA SER A 29 0.83 -6.74 5.54
C SER A 29 1.72 -7.35 4.48
N ILE A 30 2.96 -7.65 4.85
CA ILE A 30 3.97 -8.18 3.94
C ILE A 30 4.54 -9.46 4.52
N GLN A 31 4.57 -10.50 3.71
CA GLN A 31 5.26 -11.75 4.01
C GLN A 31 6.38 -11.92 2.99
N LYS A 32 7.55 -12.29 3.48
CA LYS A 32 8.70 -12.51 2.64
C LYS A 32 9.10 -13.97 2.69
N LEU A 33 9.47 -14.52 1.55
CA LEU A 33 9.95 -15.88 1.47
C LEU A 33 11.41 -15.93 1.90
N GLU A 34 11.70 -16.71 2.95
CA GLU A 34 13.06 -16.96 3.43
C GLU A 34 13.20 -18.45 3.70
N ASN A 35 14.22 -19.08 3.12
CA ASN A 35 14.48 -20.50 3.32
C ASN A 35 13.24 -21.38 3.09
N LYS A 36 12.54 -21.12 1.99
CA LYS A 36 11.35 -21.87 1.57
C LYS A 36 10.13 -21.70 2.48
N THR A 37 10.18 -20.79 3.45
CA THR A 37 9.09 -20.51 4.36
C THR A 37 8.76 -19.03 4.34
N TYR A 38 7.47 -18.70 4.38
CA TYR A 38 7.07 -17.31 4.46
C TYR A 38 7.18 -16.81 5.88
N HIS A 39 7.95 -15.75 6.05
CA HIS A 39 8.07 -15.06 7.32
C HIS A 39 7.31 -13.75 7.25
N PHE A 40 6.57 -13.48 8.29
CA PHE A 40 5.87 -12.23 8.42
C PHE A 40 6.90 -11.14 8.69
N GLU A 41 7.21 -10.37 7.64
CA GLU A 41 8.13 -9.29 7.81
C GLU A 41 7.42 -8.08 8.35
N ALA A 42 6.92 -8.11 9.47
CA ALA A 42 6.45 -6.93 10.12
C ALA A 42 5.38 -6.12 9.39
N TYR A 43 4.51 -5.80 10.10
CA TYR A 43 3.60 -4.72 10.04
C TYR A 43 4.34 -3.44 9.72
N LYS A 44 4.43 -3.06 8.46
CA LYS A 44 4.74 -1.68 8.18
C LYS A 44 3.51 -0.88 8.52
N GLN A 45 3.52 -0.36 9.71
CA GLN A 45 2.38 0.36 10.24
C GLN A 45 2.18 1.72 9.59
N GLU A 46 3.18 2.25 8.93
CA GLU A 46 3.09 3.59 8.41
C GLU A 46 3.64 3.63 7.00
N ILE A 47 2.78 3.36 6.05
CA ILE A 47 3.11 3.67 4.67
C ILE A 47 2.60 5.06 4.42
N GLU A 48 3.44 5.89 3.82
CA GLU A 48 2.97 7.19 3.38
C GLU A 48 1.79 6.98 2.45
N LYS A 49 0.73 7.71 2.68
CA LYS A 49 -0.49 7.63 1.88
C LYS A 49 -0.20 7.74 0.40
N ARG A 50 0.77 8.57 0.02
CA ARG A 50 1.17 8.76 -1.36
C ARG A 50 1.71 7.47 -1.99
N ASP A 51 2.55 6.74 -1.27
CA ASP A 51 3.15 5.50 -1.77
C ASP A 51 2.12 4.39 -1.88
N SER A 52 1.23 4.31 -0.91
CA SER A 52 0.11 3.38 -0.95
C SER A 52 -0.82 3.67 -2.13
N GLU A 53 -1.17 4.93 -2.35
CA GLU A 53 -2.03 5.32 -3.46
C GLU A 53 -1.40 5.01 -4.81
N LYS A 54 -0.09 5.23 -4.96
CA LYS A 54 0.61 4.89 -6.19
C LYS A 54 0.57 3.40 -6.46
N ALA A 55 0.85 2.59 -5.44
CA ALA A 55 0.81 1.14 -5.59
C ALA A 55 -0.59 0.66 -5.93
N LYS A 56 -1.60 1.18 -5.26
CA LYS A 56 -2.99 0.83 -5.55
C LYS A 56 -3.40 1.21 -6.97
N GLU A 57 -2.94 2.35 -7.44
CA GLU A 57 -3.21 2.78 -8.80
C GLU A 57 -2.56 1.85 -9.83
N ILE A 58 -1.30 1.48 -9.61
CA ILE A 58 -0.61 0.52 -10.47
C ILE A 58 -1.39 -0.81 -10.52
N LEU A 59 -1.79 -1.31 -9.36
CA LEU A 59 -2.51 -2.58 -9.27
C LEU A 59 -3.90 -2.50 -9.91
N LYS A 60 -4.57 -1.36 -9.79
CA LYS A 60 -5.87 -1.16 -10.38
C LYS A 60 -5.81 -1.08 -11.90
N ASN A 61 -4.80 -0.41 -12.44
CA ASN A 61 -4.67 -0.16 -13.87
C ASN A 61 -3.85 -1.22 -14.59
N ALA A 62 -3.30 -2.20 -13.89
CA ALA A 62 -2.53 -3.26 -14.49
C ALA A 62 -3.39 -4.10 -15.44
N ASP A 63 -2.74 -4.64 -16.46
CA ASP A 63 -3.42 -5.47 -17.46
C ASP A 63 -3.52 -6.91 -16.96
N TRP A 64 -4.39 -7.14 -16.00
CA TRP A 64 -4.61 -8.45 -15.42
C TRP A 64 -5.23 -9.40 -16.43
N ARG A 65 -4.61 -10.57 -16.58
CA ARG A 65 -5.06 -11.59 -17.51
C ARG A 65 -5.35 -12.88 -16.78
N GLU A 66 -6.22 -13.69 -17.33
CA GLU A 66 -6.49 -15.00 -16.78
C GLU A 66 -5.22 -15.85 -16.77
N TYR A 67 -5.06 -16.62 -15.73
CA TYR A 67 -3.83 -17.34 -15.49
C TYR A 67 -4.10 -18.66 -14.80
N VAL A 68 -3.27 -19.65 -15.10
CA VAL A 68 -3.27 -20.94 -14.42
C VAL A 68 -1.86 -21.15 -13.89
N LEU A 69 -1.75 -21.22 -12.57
CA LEU A 69 -0.47 -21.46 -11.93
C LEU A 69 -0.09 -22.94 -12.07
N GLU A 70 1.08 -23.20 -12.62
CA GLU A 70 1.56 -24.55 -12.76
C GLU A 70 1.99 -25.13 -11.41
N LYS A 71 1.86 -26.45 -11.25
CA LYS A 71 2.22 -27.12 -10.00
C LYS A 71 3.68 -26.90 -9.58
N ASP A 72 4.56 -26.81 -10.57
CA ASP A 72 5.99 -26.70 -10.32
C ASP A 72 6.48 -25.26 -10.30
N HIS A 73 5.54 -24.30 -10.29
CA HIS A 73 5.91 -22.90 -10.25
C HIS A 73 6.58 -22.57 -8.92
N PRO A 74 7.70 -21.82 -8.94
CA PRO A 74 8.36 -21.42 -7.71
C PRO A 74 7.42 -20.64 -6.79
N LYS A 75 7.70 -20.68 -5.50
CA LYS A 75 6.94 -19.87 -4.55
C LYS A 75 7.22 -18.38 -4.78
N ALA A 76 6.22 -17.55 -4.55
CA ALA A 76 6.37 -16.11 -4.67
C ALA A 76 7.40 -15.58 -3.67
N ASP A 77 8.13 -14.54 -4.08
CA ASP A 77 9.11 -13.90 -3.21
C ASP A 77 8.45 -13.11 -2.10
N PHE A 78 7.31 -12.51 -2.39
CA PHE A 78 6.51 -11.75 -1.42
C PHE A 78 5.05 -12.06 -1.58
N ILE A 79 4.33 -11.94 -0.46
CA ILE A 79 2.87 -11.93 -0.42
C ILE A 79 2.48 -10.67 0.34
N PHE A 80 1.59 -9.87 -0.21
CA PHE A 80 1.15 -8.67 0.49
C PHE A 80 -0.32 -8.37 0.26
N TYR A 81 -0.89 -7.60 1.17
CA TYR A 81 -2.22 -7.06 1.02
C TYR A 81 -2.35 -5.76 1.82
N PHE A 82 -3.24 -4.90 1.37
CA PHE A 82 -3.53 -3.66 2.08
C PHE A 82 -4.60 -3.92 3.12
N ASN A 83 -4.32 -3.49 4.34
CA ASN A 83 -5.31 -3.55 5.41
C ASN A 83 -6.17 -2.30 5.31
N ASP A 84 -7.27 -2.40 4.60
CA ASP A 84 -8.18 -1.29 4.47
C ASP A 84 -9.42 -1.58 5.31
N ASP A 85 -9.61 -0.81 6.35
CA ASP A 85 -10.71 -1.01 7.29
C ASP A 85 -12.09 -0.82 6.66
N LYS A 86 -12.14 -0.27 5.46
CA LYS A 86 -13.40 0.01 4.79
C LYS A 86 -13.92 -1.12 3.94
N ASN A 87 -13.09 -2.07 3.62
CA ASN A 87 -13.48 -3.20 2.80
C ASN A 87 -13.61 -4.47 3.61
N GLU A 88 -14.64 -4.49 4.42
CA GLU A 88 -14.97 -5.72 5.10
C GLU A 88 -15.39 -6.75 4.09
N GLY A 89 -14.52 -7.65 3.74
CA GLY A 89 -14.96 -8.81 3.02
C GLY A 89 -14.09 -9.31 1.89
N ASN A 90 -13.43 -8.46 1.12
CA ASN A 90 -12.59 -8.95 0.03
C ASN A 90 -11.28 -8.19 -0.04
N ILE A 91 -10.34 -8.63 0.78
CA ILE A 91 -9.00 -8.11 0.70
C ILE A 91 -8.29 -8.85 -0.42
N ALA A 92 -7.84 -8.10 -1.42
CA ALA A 92 -7.06 -8.70 -2.49
C ALA A 92 -5.67 -9.03 -1.97
N VAL A 93 -5.26 -10.28 -2.12
CA VAL A 93 -3.93 -10.75 -1.75
C VAL A 93 -3.10 -10.87 -3.01
N TYR A 94 -1.94 -10.25 -2.99
CA TYR A 94 -1.04 -10.23 -4.13
C TYR A 94 0.18 -11.08 -3.85
N TYR A 95 0.55 -11.90 -4.83
CA TYR A 95 1.76 -12.72 -4.79
C TYR A 95 2.73 -12.12 -5.80
N VAL A 96 3.97 -11.95 -5.40
CA VAL A 96 4.97 -11.24 -6.19
C VAL A 96 6.17 -12.11 -6.44
N TRP A 97 6.53 -12.27 -7.71
CA TRP A 97 7.78 -12.92 -8.13
C TRP A 97 8.68 -11.87 -8.75
N ILE A 98 9.95 -11.88 -8.35
CA ILE A 98 10.94 -10.95 -8.86
C ILE A 98 11.83 -11.68 -9.84
N ASN A 99 11.93 -11.17 -11.06
CA ASN A 99 12.88 -11.71 -12.01
C ASN A 99 14.29 -11.29 -11.57
N PRO A 100 15.19 -12.24 -11.32
CA PRO A 100 16.52 -11.90 -10.82
C PRO A 100 17.39 -11.14 -11.83
N ASP A 101 17.08 -11.25 -13.11
CA ASP A 101 17.90 -10.64 -14.16
C ASP A 101 17.59 -9.15 -14.37
N ASP A 102 16.31 -8.80 -14.46
CA ASP A 102 15.92 -7.43 -14.79
C ASP A 102 15.13 -6.74 -13.67
N HIS A 103 14.89 -7.42 -12.56
CA HIS A 103 14.12 -6.90 -11.42
C HIS A 103 12.68 -6.49 -11.76
N VAL A 104 12.15 -7.02 -12.85
CA VAL A 104 10.76 -6.84 -13.20
C VAL A 104 9.92 -7.81 -12.35
N THR A 105 8.76 -7.38 -11.93
CA THR A 105 7.89 -8.19 -11.10
C THR A 105 6.73 -8.79 -11.89
N GLU A 106 6.39 -10.01 -11.53
CA GLU A 106 5.16 -10.66 -11.95
C GLU A 106 4.29 -10.83 -10.73
N LEU A 107 3.02 -10.54 -10.86
CA LEU A 107 2.08 -10.62 -9.75
C LEU A 107 0.90 -11.50 -10.12
N THR A 108 0.38 -12.18 -9.12
CA THR A 108 -0.93 -12.82 -9.23
C THR A 108 -1.86 -12.31 -8.13
N ARG A 109 -3.14 -12.41 -8.37
CA ARG A 109 -4.19 -12.12 -7.40
C ARG A 109 -5.34 -13.11 -7.60
N ASP A 110 -6.35 -13.02 -6.78
CA ASP A 110 -7.56 -13.86 -6.86
C ASP A 110 -7.22 -15.35 -6.86
N GLN A 111 -6.43 -15.77 -5.89
CA GLN A 111 -5.98 -17.17 -5.76
C GLN A 111 -5.23 -17.64 -7.01
N HIS A 112 -4.38 -16.78 -7.54
CA HIS A 112 -3.57 -17.03 -8.74
C HIS A 112 -4.36 -17.14 -10.05
N LYS A 113 -5.62 -16.72 -10.05
CA LYS A 113 -6.41 -16.76 -11.28
C LYS A 113 -6.13 -15.60 -12.22
N LYS A 114 -5.54 -14.54 -11.72
CA LYS A 114 -5.17 -13.37 -12.50
C LYS A 114 -3.68 -13.12 -12.36
N HIS A 115 -3.05 -12.75 -13.46
CA HIS A 115 -1.61 -12.52 -13.53
C HIS A 115 -1.31 -11.25 -14.31
N VAL A 116 -0.25 -10.57 -13.92
CA VAL A 116 0.27 -9.45 -14.68
C VAL A 116 1.79 -9.39 -14.53
N LYS A 117 2.46 -8.97 -15.58
CA LYS A 117 3.87 -8.64 -15.55
C LYS A 117 3.95 -7.12 -15.63
N LEU A 118 4.50 -6.50 -14.59
CA LEU A 118 4.62 -5.05 -14.55
C LEU A 118 5.85 -4.59 -15.35
N ASN A 119 5.81 -3.36 -15.82
CA ASN A 119 6.98 -2.75 -16.43
C ASN A 119 8.03 -2.43 -15.35
N ARG A 120 9.18 -1.95 -15.78
CA ARG A 120 10.29 -1.69 -14.86
C ARG A 120 9.97 -0.61 -13.82
N ASP A 121 9.33 0.47 -14.24
CA ASP A 121 9.02 1.57 -13.33
C ASP A 121 7.97 1.18 -12.29
N ASP A 122 6.91 0.52 -12.73
CA ASP A 122 5.87 0.03 -11.82
C ASP A 122 6.42 -1.05 -10.88
N SER A 123 7.27 -1.93 -11.41
CA SER A 123 7.95 -2.94 -10.58
C SER A 123 8.77 -2.29 -9.49
N LYS A 124 9.51 -1.23 -9.83
CA LYS A 124 10.31 -0.52 -8.85
C LYS A 124 9.45 0.08 -7.75
N THR A 125 8.34 0.68 -8.12
CA THR A 125 7.41 1.26 -7.14
C THR A 125 6.88 0.21 -6.17
N ILE A 126 6.47 -0.94 -6.69
CA ILE A 126 5.98 -2.02 -5.84
C ILE A 126 7.11 -2.57 -4.94
N LEU A 127 8.29 -2.78 -5.49
CA LEU A 127 9.42 -3.31 -4.72
C LEU A 127 9.89 -2.33 -3.64
N ASP A 128 9.90 -1.03 -3.92
CA ASP A 128 10.24 -0.01 -2.93
C ASP A 128 9.25 -0.07 -1.76
N LEU A 129 7.97 -0.27 -2.05
CA LEU A 129 6.95 -0.42 -1.03
C LEU A 129 7.19 -1.66 -0.16
N LEU A 130 7.60 -2.76 -0.75
CA LEU A 130 7.79 -4.03 -0.04
C LEU A 130 9.09 -4.09 0.77
N ASN A 131 10.10 -3.37 0.35
CA ASN A 131 11.43 -3.44 0.97
C ASN A 131 11.72 -2.32 1.95
N GLU A 132 10.90 -1.31 2.07
CA GLU A 132 11.11 -0.20 3.01
C GLU A 132 10.63 -0.48 4.42
#